data_ab97449c9afecc2c489f67ecf4f8b388
#
_entry.id   ab97449c9afecc2c489f67ecf4f8b388
#
_cell.length_a   1.000
_cell.length_b   1.000
_cell.length_c   1.000
_cell.angle_alpha   90.00
_cell.angle_beta   90.00
_cell.angle_gamma   90.00
#
_symmetry.space_group_name_H-M   'P 1'
#
loop_
_entity.id
_entity.type
_entity.pdbx_description
1 polymer ?
#
loop_
_entity_poly.entity_id
_entity_poly.type
_entity_poly.pdbx_seq_one_letter_code
_entity_poly.pdbx_strand_id
1 'polypeptide(L)'
;MLDDLTDPKEIRKYLDRLALSKQAVQRRLRRFEEEFGMDSEKFYAKLHNAELNERIEYAEWAGEHEMLLRLEQQRAELEQRLAGRLK
;
A
#
# COMPACT_ATOMS: atom_id res chain seq x y z
N MET A 1 4.91 1.43 -18.26
CA MET A 1 3.87 0.68 -17.57
C MET A 1 2.74 1.57 -17.14
N LEU A 2 2.74 2.12 -15.91
CA LEU A 2 1.66 3.03 -15.54
C LEU A 2 1.58 4.25 -16.45
N ASP A 3 2.73 4.71 -16.94
CA ASP A 3 2.81 5.88 -17.82
C ASP A 3 2.14 5.66 -19.17
N ASP A 4 2.01 4.39 -19.59
CA ASP A 4 1.39 4.04 -20.86
C ASP A 4 -0.12 3.83 -20.77
N LEU A 5 -0.69 3.83 -19.55
CA LEU A 5 -2.12 3.64 -19.34
C LEU A 5 -2.87 4.93 -19.64
N THR A 6 -3.54 4.97 -20.77
CA THR A 6 -4.31 6.15 -21.22
C THR A 6 -5.79 5.82 -21.46
N ASP A 7 -6.12 4.56 -21.71
CA ASP A 7 -7.50 4.13 -21.96
C ASP A 7 -8.27 4.03 -20.64
N PRO A 8 -9.41 4.76 -20.48
CA PRO A 8 -10.20 4.69 -19.26
C PRO A 8 -10.60 3.29 -18.83
N LYS A 9 -10.91 2.40 -19.77
CA LYS A 9 -11.26 1.00 -19.45
C LYS A 9 -10.09 0.27 -18.82
N GLU A 10 -8.90 0.45 -19.37
CA GLU A 10 -7.70 -0.20 -18.84
C GLU A 10 -7.33 0.38 -17.47
N ILE A 11 -7.49 1.68 -17.29
CA ILE A 11 -7.25 2.32 -16.01
C ILE A 11 -8.18 1.74 -14.94
N ARG A 12 -9.48 1.58 -15.24
CA ARG A 12 -10.45 1.01 -14.31
C ARG A 12 -10.11 -0.43 -13.93
N LYS A 13 -9.71 -1.24 -14.92
CA LYS A 13 -9.27 -2.62 -14.65
C LYS A 13 -8.07 -2.65 -13.71
N TYR A 14 -7.11 -1.77 -13.95
CA TYR A 14 -5.92 -1.69 -13.11
C TYR A 14 -6.28 -1.25 -11.69
N LEU A 15 -7.18 -0.27 -11.57
CA LEU A 15 -7.67 0.18 -10.26
C LEU A 15 -8.34 -0.96 -9.49
N ASP A 16 -9.11 -1.82 -10.16
CA ASP A 16 -9.73 -2.98 -9.53
C ASP A 16 -8.67 -3.95 -9.01
N ARG A 17 -7.61 -4.19 -9.77
CA ARG A 17 -6.49 -5.03 -9.33
C ARG A 17 -5.77 -4.43 -8.13
N LEU A 18 -5.55 -3.12 -8.15
CA LEU A 18 -4.93 -2.43 -7.01
C LEU A 18 -5.78 -2.56 -5.76
N ALA A 19 -7.09 -2.47 -5.88
CA ALA A 19 -8.01 -2.62 -4.75
C ALA A 19 -7.88 -4.01 -4.11
N LEU A 20 -7.80 -5.06 -4.94
CA LEU A 20 -7.62 -6.43 -4.45
C LEU A 20 -6.26 -6.61 -3.77
N SER A 21 -5.21 -6.07 -4.37
CA SER A 21 -3.86 -6.12 -3.79
C SER A 21 -3.82 -5.39 -2.46
N LYS A 22 -4.46 -4.22 -2.39
CA LYS A 22 -4.54 -3.44 -1.16
C LYS A 22 -5.24 -4.21 -0.04
N GLN A 23 -6.35 -4.87 -0.35
CA GLN A 23 -7.07 -5.69 0.63
C GLN A 23 -6.19 -6.81 1.19
N ALA A 24 -5.43 -7.47 0.32
CA ALA A 24 -4.52 -8.54 0.74
C ALA A 24 -3.43 -8.03 1.67
N VAL A 25 -2.82 -6.88 1.33
CA VAL A 25 -1.81 -6.26 2.17
C VAL A 25 -2.40 -5.86 3.52
N GLN A 26 -3.59 -5.26 3.51
CA GLN A 26 -4.26 -4.83 4.74
C GLN A 26 -4.55 -6.01 5.67
N ARG A 27 -4.91 -7.18 5.12
CA ARG A 27 -5.11 -8.38 5.93
C ARG A 27 -3.82 -8.82 6.61
N ARG A 28 -2.69 -8.77 5.89
CA ARG A 28 -1.39 -9.13 6.46
C ARG A 28 -0.95 -8.13 7.52
N LEU A 29 -1.20 -6.84 7.29
CA LEU A 29 -0.90 -5.80 8.28
C LEU A 29 -1.70 -6.01 9.56
N ARG A 30 -2.98 -6.36 9.45
CA ARG A 30 -3.81 -6.61 10.63
C ARG A 30 -3.27 -7.77 11.47
N ARG A 31 -2.73 -8.81 10.83
CA ARG A 31 -2.12 -9.92 11.57
C ARG A 31 -0.94 -9.46 12.41
N PHE A 32 -0.08 -8.63 11.83
CA PHE A 32 1.06 -8.06 12.57
C PHE A 32 0.56 -7.16 13.69
N GLU A 33 -0.44 -6.33 13.43
CA GLU A 33 -1.00 -5.42 14.41
C GLU A 33 -1.59 -6.18 15.61
N GLU A 34 -2.28 -7.28 15.35
CA GLU A 34 -2.84 -8.13 16.40
C GLU A 34 -1.74 -8.85 17.18
N GLU A 35 -0.74 -9.38 16.47
CA GLU A 35 0.36 -10.12 17.09
C GLU A 35 1.19 -9.24 18.01
N PHE A 36 1.51 -8.02 17.59
CA PHE A 36 2.41 -7.13 18.32
C PHE A 36 1.69 -6.02 19.10
N GLY A 37 0.36 -5.94 19.00
CA GLY A 37 -0.43 -4.98 19.77
C GLY A 37 -0.17 -3.52 19.43
N MET A 38 0.07 -3.22 18.17
CA MET A 38 0.43 -1.88 17.72
C MET A 38 -0.07 -1.68 16.30
N ASP A 39 -0.55 -0.47 15.95
CA ASP A 39 -0.89 -0.20 14.56
C ASP A 39 0.35 0.00 13.69
N SER A 40 0.19 -0.23 12.38
CA SER A 40 1.33 -0.24 11.46
C SER A 40 2.01 1.12 11.31
N GLU A 41 1.26 2.21 11.38
CA GLU A 41 1.84 3.55 11.27
C GLU A 41 2.75 3.85 12.46
N LYS A 42 2.27 3.52 13.65
CA LYS A 42 3.03 3.70 14.88
C LYS A 42 4.28 2.83 14.90
N PHE A 43 4.13 1.57 14.48
CA PHE A 43 5.26 0.65 14.34
C PHE A 43 6.31 1.20 13.40
N TYR A 44 5.89 1.67 12.22
CA TYR A 44 6.80 2.16 11.19
C TYR A 44 7.59 3.38 11.66
N ALA A 45 6.91 4.30 12.37
CA ALA A 45 7.57 5.47 12.95
C ALA A 45 8.62 5.06 13.99
N LYS A 46 8.29 4.11 14.87
CA LYS A 46 9.22 3.61 15.88
C LYS A 46 10.43 2.92 15.25
N LEU A 47 10.20 2.18 14.18
CA LEU A 47 11.27 1.50 13.46
C LEU A 47 12.26 2.50 12.87
N HIS A 48 11.75 3.57 12.25
CA HIS A 48 12.59 4.61 11.68
C HIS A 48 13.34 5.43 12.73
N ASN A 49 12.81 5.51 13.94
CA ASN A 49 13.47 6.21 15.05
C ASN A 49 14.39 5.30 15.86
N ALA A 50 14.65 4.08 15.38
CA ALA A 50 15.51 3.09 16.02
C ALA A 50 15.06 2.75 17.46
N GLU A 51 13.74 2.81 17.70
CA GLU A 51 13.16 2.50 19.02
C GLU A 51 12.84 1.03 19.20
N LEU A 52 13.04 0.22 18.16
CA LEU A 52 12.72 -1.22 18.18
C LEU A 52 13.94 -2.06 17.91
N ASN A 53 13.97 -3.24 18.51
CA ASN A 53 15.01 -4.23 18.24
C ASN A 53 14.88 -4.78 16.81
N GLU A 54 15.99 -5.26 16.26
CA GLU A 54 15.96 -5.92 14.95
C GLU A 54 15.31 -7.28 15.07
N ARG A 55 14.26 -7.52 14.25
CA ARG A 55 13.58 -8.80 14.15
C ARG A 55 13.16 -9.01 12.69
N ILE A 56 13.17 -10.27 12.27
CA ILE A 56 12.75 -10.63 10.91
C ILE A 56 11.29 -10.20 10.68
N GLU A 57 10.43 -10.43 11.67
CA GLU A 57 9.02 -10.06 11.60
C GLU A 57 8.84 -8.56 11.37
N TYR A 58 9.69 -7.74 11.94
CA TYR A 58 9.62 -6.28 11.75
C TYR A 58 10.02 -5.89 10.33
N ALA A 59 10.98 -6.57 9.73
CA ALA A 59 11.36 -6.32 8.34
C ALA A 59 10.20 -6.68 7.39
N GLU A 60 9.53 -7.79 7.66
CA GLU A 60 8.37 -8.23 6.88
C GLU A 60 7.20 -7.24 7.04
N TRP A 61 6.93 -6.82 8.26
CA TRP A 61 5.87 -5.85 8.56
C TRP A 61 6.13 -4.51 7.86
N ALA A 62 7.37 -4.01 7.96
CA ALA A 62 7.76 -2.76 7.30
C ALA A 62 7.59 -2.87 5.78
N GLY A 63 7.98 -4.00 5.18
CA GLY A 63 7.81 -4.23 3.75
C GLY A 63 6.35 -4.20 3.32
N GLU A 64 5.44 -4.79 4.11
CA GLU A 64 4.01 -4.76 3.83
C GLU A 64 3.45 -3.35 3.94
N HIS A 65 3.88 -2.60 4.95
CA HIS A 65 3.45 -1.21 5.11
C HIS A 65 3.91 -0.35 3.93
N GLU A 66 5.14 -0.51 3.49
CA GLU A 66 5.67 0.20 2.32
C GLU A 66 4.92 -0.18 1.05
N MET A 67 4.54 -1.44 0.91
CA MET A 67 3.73 -1.90 -0.21
C MET A 67 2.37 -1.20 -0.23
N LEU A 68 1.73 -1.07 0.94
CA LEU A 68 0.46 -0.35 1.03
C LEU A 68 0.59 1.09 0.56
N LEU A 69 1.65 1.78 0.99
CA LEU A 69 1.89 3.17 0.59
C LEU A 69 2.07 3.29 -0.92
N ARG A 70 2.80 2.36 -1.54
CA ARG A 70 2.98 2.35 -2.98
C ARG A 70 1.68 2.11 -3.72
N LEU A 71 0.85 1.17 -3.25
CA LEU A 71 -0.44 0.89 -3.86
C LEU A 71 -1.38 2.09 -3.79
N GLU A 72 -1.39 2.78 -2.65
CA GLU A 72 -2.20 3.99 -2.50
C GLU A 72 -1.73 5.12 -3.42
N GLN A 73 -0.43 5.27 -3.58
CA GLN A 73 0.15 6.27 -4.48
C GLN A 73 -0.20 5.97 -5.94
N GLN A 74 -0.08 4.72 -6.35
CA GLN A 74 -0.45 4.30 -7.70
C GLN A 74 -1.94 4.52 -7.95
N ARG A 75 -2.79 4.22 -6.97
CA ARG A 75 -4.22 4.46 -7.09
C ARG A 75 -4.52 5.94 -7.31
N ALA A 76 -3.90 6.80 -6.51
CA ALA A 76 -4.11 8.25 -6.62
C ALA A 76 -3.71 8.77 -8.01
N GLU A 77 -2.57 8.32 -8.53
CA GLU A 77 -2.11 8.68 -9.87
C GLU A 77 -3.11 8.27 -10.95
N LEU A 78 -3.58 7.02 -10.87
CA LEU A 78 -4.51 6.50 -11.88
C LEU A 78 -5.88 7.18 -11.78
N GLU A 79 -6.35 7.49 -10.59
CA GLU A 79 -7.60 8.24 -10.41
C GLU A 79 -7.51 9.63 -11.02
N GLN A 80 -6.38 10.30 -10.87
CA GLN A 80 -6.15 11.60 -11.50
C GLN A 80 -6.16 11.51 -13.02
N ARG A 81 -5.53 10.48 -13.58
CA ARG A 81 -5.54 10.25 -15.01
C ARG A 81 -6.95 9.98 -15.53
N LEU A 82 -7.71 9.16 -14.81
CA LEU A 82 -9.09 8.84 -15.17
C LEU A 82 -9.95 10.10 -15.16
N ALA A 83 -9.83 10.93 -14.12
CA ALA A 83 -10.56 12.19 -14.02
C ALA A 83 -10.23 13.13 -15.18
N GLY A 84 -8.96 13.20 -15.56
CA GLY A 84 -8.52 13.99 -16.70
C GLY A 84 -9.10 13.51 -18.03
N ARG A 85 -9.28 12.20 -18.19
CA ARG A 85 -9.86 11.63 -19.40
C ARG A 85 -11.37 11.81 -19.52
N LEU A 86 -12.04 11.96 -18.38
CA LEU A 86 -13.49 12.12 -18.35
C LEU A 86 -13.96 13.56 -18.49
N LYS A 87 -13.04 14.51 -18.51
CA LYS A 87 -13.36 15.93 -18.73
C LYS A 87 -13.51 16.22 -20.25
#